data_083bd670e71fb8e2a5337078f55d3fb4
#
_entry.id   083bd670e71fb8e2a5337078f55d3fb4
#
_cell.length_a   1.000
_cell.length_b   1.000
_cell.length_c   1.000
_cell.angle_alpha   90.00
_cell.angle_beta   90.00
_cell.angle_gamma   90.00
#
_symmetry.space_group_name_H-M   'P 1'
#
loop_
_entity.id
_entity.type
_entity.pdbx_description
1 polymer ?
#
loop_
_entity_poly.entity_id
_entity_poly.type
_entity_poly.pdbx_seq_one_letter_code
_entity_poly.pdbx_strand_id
1 'polypeptide(L)'
;VIAYSMGATTAMHGIQYGHFKDHIRSYLHIDQPPKISVDADWLHGLFAEKHADFKVILQNITDLLAQNAQYRLVSDLTASMRTELVKQWLAFIQLQVTPSRTAALFQKAFQQPYLQKFMLPIQRLDYMAWYIQNYLDHQEDYRSALSQIDRPATFFIGEDSKLYPAQGQKLIASSVPHAKTVIFKKSGHTPLLSEPRKFSQEITRFLKATDV
;
A
#
# COMPACT_ATOMS: atom_id res chain seq x y z
N VAL A 1 0.20 -15.26 12.20
CA VAL A 1 0.52 -13.87 11.82
C VAL A 1 -0.60 -13.30 10.98
N ILE A 2 -0.99 -12.05 11.25
CA ILE A 2 -1.89 -11.26 10.41
C ILE A 2 -1.07 -10.13 9.80
N ALA A 3 -0.94 -10.13 8.49
CA ALA A 3 -0.08 -9.22 7.75
C ALA A 3 -0.89 -8.38 6.75
N TYR A 4 -1.01 -7.09 7.00
CA TYR A 4 -1.80 -6.16 6.20
C TYR A 4 -0.90 -5.13 5.53
N SER A 5 -1.11 -4.91 4.21
CA SER A 5 -0.40 -3.89 3.44
C SER A 5 1.12 -4.00 3.63
N MET A 6 1.82 -2.94 3.99
CA MET A 6 3.26 -2.93 4.27
C MET A 6 3.69 -3.97 5.33
N GLY A 7 2.81 -4.34 6.27
CA GLY A 7 3.06 -5.45 7.19
C GLY A 7 3.20 -6.80 6.47
N ALA A 8 2.51 -6.99 5.34
CA ALA A 8 2.69 -8.18 4.51
C ALA A 8 4.03 -8.14 3.75
N THR A 9 4.46 -6.96 3.28
CA THR A 9 5.82 -6.79 2.73
C THR A 9 6.88 -7.17 3.75
N THR A 10 6.76 -6.69 5.00
CA THR A 10 7.68 -7.01 6.09
C THR A 10 7.71 -8.51 6.38
N ALA A 11 6.55 -9.17 6.40
CA ALA A 11 6.46 -10.61 6.62
C ALA A 11 7.12 -11.39 5.47
N MET A 12 6.85 -11.02 4.21
CA MET A 12 7.48 -11.64 3.04
C MET A 12 8.99 -11.45 3.04
N HIS A 13 9.48 -10.27 3.41
CA HIS A 13 10.91 -10.01 3.56
C HIS A 13 11.54 -10.93 4.63
N GLY A 14 10.89 -11.06 5.78
CA GLY A 14 11.35 -11.96 6.84
C GLY A 14 11.33 -13.45 6.43
N ILE A 15 10.39 -13.86 5.56
CA ILE A 15 10.36 -15.21 4.99
C ILE A 15 11.52 -15.41 3.99
N GLN A 16 11.77 -14.43 3.12
CA GLN A 16 12.76 -14.55 2.05
C GLN A 16 14.21 -14.51 2.56
N TYR A 17 14.50 -13.61 3.50
CA TYR A 17 15.86 -13.33 3.97
C TYR A 17 16.15 -13.76 5.40
N GLY A 18 15.13 -14.27 6.10
CA GLY A 18 15.23 -14.73 7.48
C GLY A 18 14.57 -16.08 7.70
N HIS A 19 14.39 -16.43 8.98
CA HIS A 19 13.72 -17.67 9.39
C HIS A 19 12.28 -17.41 9.86
N PHE A 20 11.64 -16.35 9.37
CA PHE A 20 10.33 -15.95 9.88
C PHE A 20 9.25 -17.03 9.70
N LYS A 21 9.29 -17.78 8.58
CA LYS A 21 8.36 -18.88 8.33
C LYS A 21 8.36 -19.96 9.43
N ASP A 22 9.50 -20.18 10.09
CA ASP A 22 9.64 -21.21 11.11
C ASP A 22 8.97 -20.82 12.43
N HIS A 23 8.66 -19.53 12.60
CA HIS A 23 8.05 -18.95 13.79
C HIS A 23 6.55 -18.68 13.65
N ILE A 24 5.95 -18.98 12.51
CA ILE A 24 4.52 -18.78 12.27
C ILE A 24 3.75 -20.09 12.21
N ARG A 25 2.58 -20.15 12.88
CA ARG A 25 1.67 -21.30 12.78
C ARG A 25 0.76 -21.22 11.56
N SER A 26 0.40 -20.00 11.21
CA SER A 26 -0.51 -19.69 10.10
C SER A 26 -0.28 -18.27 9.62
N TYR A 27 -0.63 -17.99 8.38
CA TYR A 27 -0.40 -16.71 7.72
C TYR A 27 -1.69 -16.16 7.14
N LEU A 28 -2.05 -14.94 7.55
CA LEU A 28 -3.13 -14.18 6.91
C LEU A 28 -2.52 -13.00 6.17
N HIS A 29 -2.66 -13.01 4.86
CA HIS A 29 -2.22 -11.97 3.94
C HIS A 29 -3.37 -11.07 3.55
N ILE A 30 -3.25 -9.77 3.73
CA ILE A 30 -4.32 -8.82 3.45
C ILE A 30 -3.83 -7.74 2.48
N ASP A 31 -4.34 -7.78 1.28
CA ASP A 31 -4.27 -6.77 0.22
C ASP A 31 -2.88 -6.15 -0.01
N GLN A 32 -1.90 -6.99 -0.37
CA GLN A 32 -0.54 -6.58 -0.73
C GLN A 32 0.00 -7.45 -1.88
N PRO A 33 0.69 -6.89 -2.90
CA PRO A 33 1.39 -7.69 -3.90
C PRO A 33 2.77 -8.13 -3.38
N PRO A 34 3.33 -9.20 -3.93
CA PRO A 34 4.68 -9.65 -3.60
C PRO A 34 5.77 -8.79 -4.24
N LYS A 35 5.41 -7.97 -5.22
CA LYS A 35 6.30 -7.07 -5.94
C LYS A 35 5.56 -5.75 -6.19
N ILE A 36 6.14 -4.64 -5.74
CA ILE A 36 5.55 -3.31 -5.86
C ILE A 36 5.75 -2.75 -7.27
N SER A 37 6.92 -2.97 -7.88
CA SER A 37 7.22 -2.52 -9.23
C SER A 37 6.35 -3.24 -10.28
N VAL A 38 6.15 -2.56 -11.40
CA VAL A 38 5.45 -3.10 -12.58
C VAL A 38 6.47 -3.23 -13.70
N ASP A 39 6.57 -4.42 -14.29
CA ASP A 39 7.42 -4.71 -15.45
C ASP A 39 6.80 -5.84 -16.31
N ALA A 40 7.55 -6.32 -17.31
CA ALA A 40 7.08 -7.35 -18.23
C ALA A 40 6.70 -8.67 -17.54
N ASP A 41 7.34 -8.99 -16.40
CA ASP A 41 7.13 -10.23 -15.66
C ASP A 41 6.04 -10.10 -14.60
N TRP A 42 5.67 -8.86 -14.24
CA TRP A 42 4.67 -8.57 -13.21
C TRP A 42 3.90 -7.28 -13.48
N LEU A 43 2.68 -7.42 -14.01
CA LEU A 43 1.81 -6.29 -14.33
C LEU A 43 0.92 -5.83 -13.16
N HIS A 44 0.98 -6.53 -12.01
CA HIS A 44 0.06 -6.36 -10.90
C HIS A 44 0.69 -5.66 -9.68
N GLY A 45 1.72 -4.85 -9.89
CA GLY A 45 2.34 -4.04 -8.86
C GLY A 45 1.46 -2.86 -8.41
N LEU A 46 2.05 -1.96 -7.65
CA LEU A 46 1.37 -0.80 -7.08
C LEU A 46 0.79 0.08 -8.20
N PHE A 47 -0.51 0.33 -8.16
CA PHE A 47 -1.32 1.06 -9.15
C PHE A 47 -1.39 0.43 -10.54
N ALA A 48 -0.81 -0.74 -10.77
CA ALA A 48 -0.85 -1.46 -12.05
C ALA A 48 -0.55 -0.56 -13.26
N GLU A 49 -1.50 -0.36 -14.18
CA GLU A 49 -1.36 0.48 -15.37
C GLU A 49 -1.01 1.96 -15.06
N LYS A 50 -1.35 2.45 -13.88
CA LYS A 50 -1.01 3.81 -13.41
C LYS A 50 0.32 3.88 -12.66
N HIS A 51 1.11 2.81 -12.66
CA HIS A 51 2.40 2.77 -11.95
C HIS A 51 3.38 3.82 -12.48
N ALA A 52 3.37 4.07 -13.78
CA ALA A 52 4.21 5.12 -14.38
C ALA A 52 3.83 6.52 -13.85
N ASP A 53 2.55 6.84 -13.78
CA ASP A 53 2.05 8.11 -13.23
C ASP A 53 2.44 8.26 -11.75
N PHE A 54 2.31 7.17 -10.99
CA PHE A 54 2.76 7.12 -9.60
C PHE A 54 4.24 7.46 -9.47
N LYS A 55 5.11 6.86 -10.28
CA LYS A 55 6.56 7.15 -10.27
C LYS A 55 6.86 8.61 -10.62
N VAL A 56 6.16 9.18 -11.59
CA VAL A 56 6.31 10.61 -11.94
C VAL A 56 5.92 11.50 -10.76
N ILE A 57 4.83 11.21 -10.05
CA ILE A 57 4.43 11.99 -8.86
C ILE A 57 5.50 11.90 -7.78
N LEU A 58 6.04 10.71 -7.49
CA LEU A 58 7.09 10.54 -6.50
C LEU A 58 8.36 11.29 -6.89
N GLN A 59 8.76 11.25 -8.17
CA GLN A 59 9.91 11.99 -8.66
C GLN A 59 9.72 13.50 -8.50
N ASN A 60 8.55 14.03 -8.85
CA ASN A 60 8.24 15.45 -8.65
C ASN A 60 8.36 15.88 -7.18
N ILE A 61 7.90 15.03 -6.25
CA ILE A 61 8.06 15.31 -4.82
C ILE A 61 9.54 15.26 -4.42
N THR A 62 10.29 14.27 -4.90
CA THR A 62 11.74 14.14 -4.62
C THR A 62 12.50 15.38 -5.11
N ASP A 63 12.23 15.83 -6.32
CA ASP A 63 12.87 17.01 -6.91
C ASP A 63 12.52 18.28 -6.10
N LEU A 64 11.27 18.43 -5.68
CA LEU A 64 10.82 19.53 -4.83
C LEU A 64 11.53 19.52 -3.47
N LEU A 65 11.68 18.35 -2.85
CA LEU A 65 12.37 18.20 -1.58
C LEU A 65 13.87 18.47 -1.70
N ALA A 66 14.50 18.01 -2.78
CA ALA A 66 15.93 18.28 -3.05
C ALA A 66 16.22 19.77 -3.24
N GLN A 67 15.35 20.49 -3.96
CA GLN A 67 15.47 21.94 -4.15
C GLN A 67 15.27 22.72 -2.84
N ASN A 68 14.71 22.09 -1.82
CA ASN A 68 14.35 22.69 -0.53
C ASN A 68 15.02 22.01 0.66
N ALA A 69 16.18 21.37 0.46
CA ALA A 69 16.89 20.56 1.45
C ALA A 69 17.33 21.33 2.72
N GLN A 70 17.34 22.68 2.67
CA GLN A 70 17.62 23.55 3.82
C GLN A 70 16.48 23.56 4.86
N TYR A 71 15.27 23.17 4.49
CA TYR A 71 14.11 23.09 5.38
C TYR A 71 13.97 21.70 5.99
N ARG A 72 13.57 21.64 7.26
CA ARG A 72 13.42 20.36 7.98
C ARG A 72 11.98 19.92 8.13
N LEU A 73 11.09 20.87 8.29
CA LEU A 73 9.66 20.60 8.54
C LEU A 73 8.80 21.21 7.43
N VAL A 74 7.64 20.63 7.20
CA VAL A 74 6.61 21.17 6.31
C VAL A 74 6.21 22.59 6.71
N SER A 75 6.23 22.89 8.02
CA SER A 75 5.95 24.25 8.56
C SER A 75 6.97 25.30 8.12
N ASP A 76 8.21 24.89 7.84
CA ASP A 76 9.31 25.80 7.48
C ASP A 76 9.22 26.22 6.01
N LEU A 77 8.50 25.47 5.19
CA LEU A 77 8.28 25.77 3.78
C LEU A 77 7.49 27.08 3.59
N THR A 78 7.83 27.82 2.55
CA THR A 78 6.99 28.96 2.12
C THR A 78 5.60 28.47 1.71
N ALA A 79 4.63 29.38 1.67
CA ALA A 79 3.27 29.05 1.26
C ALA A 79 3.22 28.45 -0.17
N SER A 80 4.02 28.98 -1.09
CA SER A 80 4.10 28.48 -2.47
C SER A 80 4.65 27.04 -2.54
N MET A 81 5.77 26.75 -1.85
CA MET A 81 6.38 25.42 -1.80
C MET A 81 5.45 24.40 -1.19
N ARG A 82 4.78 24.78 -0.10
CA ARG A 82 3.79 23.92 0.57
C ARG A 82 2.61 23.62 -0.34
N THR A 83 2.13 24.60 -1.08
CA THR A 83 1.04 24.42 -2.04
C THR A 83 1.43 23.43 -3.13
N GLU A 84 2.65 23.52 -3.67
CA GLU A 84 3.11 22.58 -4.69
C GLU A 84 3.27 21.16 -4.12
N LEU A 85 3.82 21.00 -2.91
CA LEU A 85 3.93 19.70 -2.24
C LEU A 85 2.54 19.07 -2.00
N VAL A 86 1.57 19.86 -1.55
CA VAL A 86 0.19 19.41 -1.35
C VAL A 86 -0.47 19.03 -2.69
N LYS A 87 -0.19 19.75 -3.76
CA LYS A 87 -0.69 19.43 -5.10
C LYS A 87 -0.20 18.05 -5.55
N GLN A 88 1.10 17.74 -5.38
CA GLN A 88 1.64 16.42 -5.70
C GLN A 88 1.01 15.33 -4.80
N TRP A 89 0.84 15.61 -3.51
CA TRP A 89 0.16 14.69 -2.60
C TRP A 89 -1.30 14.43 -3.00
N LEU A 90 -2.03 15.46 -3.44
CA LEU A 90 -3.38 15.30 -3.97
C LEU A 90 -3.41 14.47 -5.24
N ALA A 91 -2.44 14.65 -6.14
CA ALA A 91 -2.32 13.81 -7.34
C ALA A 91 -2.12 12.34 -6.96
N PHE A 92 -1.30 12.05 -5.95
CA PHE A 92 -1.13 10.70 -5.41
C PHE A 92 -2.44 10.13 -4.84
N ILE A 93 -3.20 10.92 -4.07
CA ILE A 93 -4.50 10.48 -3.54
C ILE A 93 -5.48 10.18 -4.69
N GLN A 94 -5.46 10.97 -5.77
CA GLN A 94 -6.33 10.77 -6.93
C GLN A 94 -6.10 9.44 -7.65
N LEU A 95 -4.91 8.88 -7.60
CA LEU A 95 -4.66 7.54 -8.15
C LEU A 95 -5.49 6.46 -7.44
N GLN A 96 -5.84 6.69 -6.17
CA GLN A 96 -6.53 5.73 -5.30
C GLN A 96 -8.05 5.89 -5.32
N VAL A 97 -8.55 7.04 -5.74
CA VAL A 97 -9.96 7.41 -5.59
C VAL A 97 -10.66 7.38 -6.94
N THR A 98 -11.83 6.77 -6.98
CA THR A 98 -12.74 6.92 -8.11
C THR A 98 -13.30 8.35 -8.10
N PRO A 99 -13.30 9.08 -9.23
CA PRO A 99 -13.86 10.42 -9.30
C PRO A 99 -15.29 10.47 -8.77
N SER A 100 -15.52 11.31 -7.76
CA SER A 100 -16.85 11.51 -7.17
C SER A 100 -17.05 12.97 -6.80
N ARG A 101 -18.31 13.39 -6.62
CA ARG A 101 -18.63 14.75 -6.17
C ARG A 101 -18.04 15.09 -4.82
N THR A 102 -17.95 14.10 -3.92
CA THR A 102 -17.31 14.24 -2.62
C THR A 102 -15.80 14.44 -2.74
N ALA A 103 -15.13 13.71 -3.63
CA ALA A 103 -13.71 13.93 -3.91
C ALA A 103 -13.41 15.35 -4.42
N ALA A 104 -14.28 15.89 -5.28
CA ALA A 104 -14.16 17.27 -5.76
C ALA A 104 -14.35 18.31 -4.64
N LEU A 105 -15.24 18.05 -3.68
CA LEU A 105 -15.45 18.92 -2.51
C LEU A 105 -14.23 18.90 -1.58
N PHE A 106 -13.68 17.73 -1.33
CA PHE A 106 -12.42 17.57 -0.59
C PHE A 106 -11.27 18.35 -1.26
N GLN A 107 -11.13 18.26 -2.57
CA GLN A 107 -10.11 19.01 -3.31
C GLN A 107 -10.23 20.52 -3.12
N LYS A 108 -11.45 21.07 -3.13
CA LYS A 108 -11.68 22.51 -2.85
C LYS A 108 -11.33 22.90 -1.43
N ALA A 109 -11.68 22.07 -0.44
CA ALA A 109 -11.32 22.32 0.96
C ALA A 109 -9.80 22.40 1.14
N PHE A 110 -9.06 21.56 0.42
CA PHE A 110 -7.59 21.49 0.52
C PHE A 110 -6.83 22.59 -0.23
N GLN A 111 -7.51 23.40 -1.02
CA GLN A 111 -6.93 24.63 -1.56
C GLN A 111 -6.78 25.73 -0.47
N GLN A 112 -7.38 25.53 0.71
CA GLN A 112 -7.27 26.48 1.82
C GLN A 112 -5.91 26.34 2.53
N PRO A 113 -5.07 27.40 2.58
CA PRO A 113 -3.69 27.31 3.08
C PRO A 113 -3.57 26.82 4.53
N TYR A 114 -4.57 27.10 5.38
CA TYR A 114 -4.55 26.67 6.78
C TYR A 114 -4.80 25.17 6.97
N LEU A 115 -5.47 24.50 6.00
CA LEU A 115 -5.70 23.05 6.02
C LEU A 115 -4.51 22.27 5.45
N GLN A 116 -3.70 22.87 4.59
CA GLN A 116 -2.60 22.20 3.90
C GLN A 116 -1.58 21.57 4.86
N LYS A 117 -1.30 22.22 5.99
CA LYS A 117 -0.34 21.72 6.99
C LYS A 117 -0.77 20.42 7.66
N PHE A 118 -2.08 20.11 7.66
CA PHE A 118 -2.62 18.88 8.25
C PHE A 118 -2.77 17.74 7.25
N MET A 119 -2.60 18.01 5.96
CA MET A 119 -2.84 17.04 4.92
C MET A 119 -1.68 16.09 4.67
N LEU A 120 -0.48 16.55 4.92
CA LEU A 120 0.70 15.73 4.68
C LEU A 120 0.89 14.78 5.87
N PRO A 121 0.92 13.46 5.64
CA PRO A 121 1.04 12.49 6.73
C PRO A 121 2.41 12.53 7.40
N ILE A 122 3.43 12.99 6.68
CA ILE A 122 4.80 13.10 7.15
C ILE A 122 5.15 14.58 7.23
N GLN A 123 5.45 15.05 8.44
CA GLN A 123 5.76 16.46 8.70
C GLN A 123 7.26 16.76 8.57
N ARG A 124 8.14 15.76 8.69
CA ARG A 124 9.59 15.89 8.48
C ARG A 124 9.93 15.62 7.03
N LEU A 125 10.54 16.60 6.36
CA LEU A 125 10.86 16.53 4.93
C LEU A 125 11.96 15.51 4.63
N ASP A 126 12.93 15.33 5.51
CA ASP A 126 13.96 14.30 5.38
C ASP A 126 13.38 12.89 5.47
N TYR A 127 12.41 12.65 6.36
CA TYR A 127 11.70 11.37 6.43
C TYR A 127 10.81 11.15 5.22
N MET A 128 10.16 12.20 4.72
CA MET A 128 9.36 12.13 3.50
C MET A 128 10.25 11.75 2.30
N ALA A 129 11.40 12.40 2.15
CA ALA A 129 12.34 12.10 1.09
C ALA A 129 12.84 10.65 1.16
N TRP A 130 13.27 10.21 2.36
CA TRP A 130 13.69 8.83 2.58
C TRP A 130 12.59 7.82 2.26
N TYR A 131 11.36 8.07 2.71
CA TYR A 131 10.23 7.18 2.47
C TYR A 131 9.89 7.07 0.98
N ILE A 132 9.88 8.19 0.25
CA ILE A 132 9.60 8.22 -1.18
C ILE A 132 10.71 7.53 -1.97
N GLN A 133 11.99 7.77 -1.62
CA GLN A 133 13.12 7.14 -2.29
C GLN A 133 13.06 5.62 -2.17
N ASN A 134 12.64 5.09 -1.00
CA ASN A 134 12.46 3.64 -0.84
C ASN A 134 11.42 3.06 -1.80
N TYR A 135 10.36 3.80 -2.16
CA TYR A 135 9.39 3.34 -3.17
C TYR A 135 9.94 3.42 -4.59
N LEU A 136 10.74 4.45 -4.91
CA LEU A 136 11.36 4.61 -6.22
C LEU A 136 12.40 3.53 -6.50
N ASP A 137 13.20 3.19 -5.49
CA ASP A 137 14.31 2.23 -5.58
C ASP A 137 13.89 0.78 -5.31
N HIS A 138 12.63 0.55 -4.86
CA HIS A 138 12.18 -0.77 -4.46
C HIS A 138 12.14 -1.74 -5.65
N GLN A 139 13.02 -2.74 -5.64
CA GLN A 139 13.15 -3.77 -6.68
C GLN A 139 12.81 -5.17 -6.16
N GLU A 140 12.44 -5.29 -4.89
CA GLU A 140 12.21 -6.58 -4.25
C GLU A 140 11.03 -7.34 -4.86
N ASP A 141 11.24 -8.64 -5.04
CA ASP A 141 10.24 -9.57 -5.52
C ASP A 141 10.12 -10.75 -4.53
N TYR A 142 9.00 -10.79 -3.83
CA TYR A 142 8.72 -11.79 -2.80
C TYR A 142 7.84 -12.94 -3.29
N ARG A 143 7.70 -13.15 -4.60
CA ARG A 143 6.93 -14.28 -5.14
C ARG A 143 7.50 -15.62 -4.66
N SER A 144 8.83 -15.73 -4.61
CA SER A 144 9.52 -16.91 -4.07
C SER A 144 9.29 -17.10 -2.58
N ALA A 145 9.20 -16.03 -1.79
CA ALA A 145 8.91 -16.11 -0.36
C ALA A 145 7.51 -16.71 -0.11
N LEU A 146 6.51 -16.27 -0.86
CA LEU A 146 5.15 -16.79 -0.73
C LEU A 146 5.06 -18.27 -1.09
N SER A 147 5.77 -18.73 -2.12
CA SER A 147 5.79 -20.15 -2.50
C SER A 147 6.44 -21.05 -1.45
N GLN A 148 7.24 -20.50 -0.53
CA GLN A 148 7.86 -21.22 0.57
C GLN A 148 6.95 -21.39 1.80
N ILE A 149 5.76 -20.80 1.80
CA ILE A 149 4.82 -20.92 2.92
C ILE A 149 4.21 -22.32 2.88
N ASP A 150 4.61 -23.16 3.83
CA ASP A 150 4.14 -24.53 4.04
C ASP A 150 3.06 -24.61 5.17
N ARG A 151 2.71 -23.49 5.76
CA ARG A 151 1.72 -23.35 6.82
C ARG A 151 0.35 -22.94 6.26
N PRO A 152 -0.74 -23.20 6.98
CA PRO A 152 -2.06 -22.74 6.57
C PRO A 152 -2.05 -21.24 6.26
N ALA A 153 -2.39 -20.89 5.03
CA ALA A 153 -2.39 -19.51 4.56
C ALA A 153 -3.81 -19.08 4.14
N THR A 154 -4.15 -17.83 4.40
CA THR A 154 -5.40 -17.22 3.95
C THR A 154 -5.11 -15.87 3.33
N PHE A 155 -5.74 -15.57 2.20
CA PHE A 155 -5.59 -14.30 1.50
C PHE A 155 -6.92 -13.54 1.52
N PHE A 156 -6.92 -12.34 2.09
CA PHE A 156 -8.03 -11.39 2.01
C PHE A 156 -7.75 -10.42 0.88
N ILE A 157 -8.65 -10.40 -0.11
CA ILE A 157 -8.47 -9.64 -1.35
C ILE A 157 -9.65 -8.70 -1.53
N GLY A 158 -9.37 -7.40 -1.61
CA GLY A 158 -10.35 -6.39 -2.02
C GLY A 158 -10.54 -6.41 -3.53
N GLU A 159 -11.76 -6.70 -4.02
CA GLU A 159 -12.03 -6.82 -5.46
C GLU A 159 -11.87 -5.49 -6.20
N ASP A 160 -12.18 -4.38 -5.51
CA ASP A 160 -12.10 -3.02 -6.05
C ASP A 160 -10.81 -2.28 -5.67
N SER A 161 -9.77 -3.00 -5.21
CA SER A 161 -8.52 -2.37 -4.79
C SER A 161 -7.87 -1.60 -5.95
N LYS A 162 -7.73 -0.29 -5.78
CA LYS A 162 -7.06 0.60 -6.73
C LYS A 162 -5.54 0.65 -6.51
N LEU A 163 -5.08 0.24 -5.33
CA LEU A 163 -3.66 0.12 -5.03
C LEU A 163 -3.07 -1.13 -5.67
N TYR A 164 -3.74 -2.27 -5.47
CA TYR A 164 -3.22 -3.58 -5.88
C TYR A 164 -4.31 -4.37 -6.61
N PRO A 165 -4.13 -4.68 -7.90
CA PRO A 165 -5.13 -5.42 -8.66
C PRO A 165 -5.49 -6.76 -8.02
N ALA A 166 -6.78 -7.00 -7.83
CA ALA A 166 -7.27 -8.27 -7.25
C ALA A 166 -6.80 -9.49 -8.04
N GLN A 167 -6.62 -9.36 -9.35
CA GLN A 167 -6.11 -10.44 -10.21
C GLN A 167 -4.70 -10.88 -9.80
N GLY A 168 -3.80 -9.93 -9.55
CA GLY A 168 -2.43 -10.24 -9.09
C GLY A 168 -2.44 -10.95 -7.75
N GLN A 169 -3.29 -10.49 -6.82
CA GLN A 169 -3.42 -11.13 -5.51
C GLN A 169 -4.02 -12.55 -5.60
N LYS A 170 -4.97 -12.79 -6.51
CA LYS A 170 -5.50 -14.13 -6.81
C LYS A 170 -4.41 -15.05 -7.38
N LEU A 171 -3.55 -14.53 -8.26
CA LEU A 171 -2.42 -15.28 -8.82
C LEU A 171 -1.45 -15.73 -7.72
N ILE A 172 -1.05 -14.83 -6.81
CA ILE A 172 -0.14 -15.21 -5.72
C ILE A 172 -0.82 -16.16 -4.72
N ALA A 173 -2.09 -15.99 -4.42
CA ALA A 173 -2.82 -16.90 -3.57
C ALA A 173 -2.86 -18.32 -4.15
N SER A 174 -3.01 -18.45 -5.47
CA SER A 174 -3.01 -19.75 -6.16
C SER A 174 -1.63 -20.42 -6.20
N SER A 175 -0.54 -19.66 -6.01
CA SER A 175 0.82 -20.22 -5.95
C SER A 175 1.20 -20.76 -4.57
N VAL A 176 0.42 -20.45 -3.53
CA VAL A 176 0.65 -20.94 -2.17
C VAL A 176 -0.15 -22.21 -1.92
N PRO A 177 0.51 -23.35 -1.61
CA PRO A 177 -0.18 -24.61 -1.39
C PRO A 177 -1.27 -24.51 -0.31
N HIS A 178 -2.46 -25.01 -0.63
CA HIS A 178 -3.61 -25.04 0.28
C HIS A 178 -4.09 -23.66 0.80
N ALA A 179 -3.71 -22.56 0.14
CA ALA A 179 -4.16 -21.23 0.54
C ALA A 179 -5.68 -21.08 0.39
N LYS A 180 -6.30 -20.45 1.37
CA LYS A 180 -7.70 -20.03 1.31
C LYS A 180 -7.76 -18.59 0.80
N THR A 181 -8.74 -18.32 -0.07
CA THR A 181 -8.96 -16.96 -0.59
C THR A 181 -10.33 -16.44 -0.15
N VAL A 182 -10.36 -15.26 0.41
CA VAL A 182 -11.58 -14.54 0.80
C VAL A 182 -11.66 -13.24 0.01
N ILE A 183 -12.62 -13.16 -0.91
CA ILE A 183 -12.83 -11.99 -1.75
C ILE A 183 -13.82 -11.03 -1.08
N PHE A 184 -13.40 -9.78 -0.88
CA PHE A 184 -14.23 -8.69 -0.40
C PHE A 184 -14.75 -7.89 -1.60
N LYS A 185 -15.97 -8.22 -2.05
CA LYS A 185 -16.52 -7.75 -3.34
C LYS A 185 -16.84 -6.24 -3.39
N LYS A 186 -16.97 -5.59 -2.24
CA LYS A 186 -17.29 -4.16 -2.13
C LYS A 186 -16.16 -3.39 -1.47
N SER A 187 -14.97 -3.96 -1.47
CA SER A 187 -13.81 -3.40 -0.77
C SER A 187 -12.66 -3.13 -1.72
N GLY A 188 -12.02 -2.00 -1.51
CA GLY A 188 -10.67 -1.75 -1.98
C GLY A 188 -9.62 -2.26 -1.01
N HIS A 189 -8.57 -1.48 -0.83
CA HIS A 189 -7.42 -1.80 0.03
C HIS A 189 -7.76 -2.03 1.52
N THR A 190 -8.87 -1.50 2.00
CA THR A 190 -9.26 -1.52 3.42
C THR A 190 -10.59 -2.24 3.65
N PRO A 191 -10.65 -3.59 3.51
CA PRO A 191 -11.88 -4.34 3.75
C PRO A 191 -12.40 -4.22 5.20
N LEU A 192 -11.52 -3.93 6.15
CA LEU A 192 -11.88 -3.60 7.52
C LEU A 192 -12.90 -2.45 7.62
N LEU A 193 -12.79 -1.43 6.76
CA LEU A 193 -13.66 -0.26 6.76
C LEU A 193 -14.88 -0.44 5.85
N SER A 194 -14.71 -1.07 4.69
CA SER A 194 -15.76 -1.18 3.67
C SER A 194 -16.73 -2.35 3.88
N GLU A 195 -16.24 -3.48 4.41
CA GLU A 195 -17.04 -4.67 4.74
C GLU A 195 -16.75 -5.18 6.17
N PRO A 196 -16.94 -4.34 7.22
CA PRO A 196 -16.44 -4.63 8.58
C PRO A 196 -17.05 -5.90 9.19
N ARG A 197 -18.31 -6.18 8.93
CA ARG A 197 -18.96 -7.40 9.45
C ARG A 197 -18.33 -8.66 8.87
N LYS A 198 -18.16 -8.72 7.55
CA LYS A 198 -17.50 -9.83 6.87
C LYS A 198 -16.04 -9.96 7.31
N PHE A 199 -15.34 -8.83 7.39
CA PHE A 199 -13.94 -8.79 7.84
C PHE A 199 -13.80 -9.41 9.24
N SER A 200 -14.61 -8.99 10.22
CA SER A 200 -14.60 -9.54 11.57
C SER A 200 -14.92 -11.04 11.61
N GLN A 201 -15.90 -11.49 10.82
CA GLN A 201 -16.24 -12.91 10.73
C GLN A 201 -15.08 -13.74 10.18
N GLU A 202 -14.42 -13.28 9.11
CA GLU A 202 -13.33 -14.02 8.49
C GLU A 202 -12.05 -14.01 9.34
N ILE A 203 -11.75 -12.90 10.05
CA ILE A 203 -10.69 -12.87 11.07
C ILE A 203 -10.98 -13.90 12.18
N THR A 204 -12.22 -13.94 12.68
CA THR A 204 -12.60 -14.91 13.72
C THR A 204 -12.46 -16.36 13.22
N ARG A 205 -12.85 -16.62 11.96
CA ARG A 205 -12.66 -17.94 11.34
C ARG A 205 -11.19 -18.32 11.22
N PHE A 206 -10.37 -17.37 10.78
CA PHE A 206 -8.93 -17.58 10.68
C PHE A 206 -8.32 -17.91 12.05
N LEU A 207 -8.62 -17.13 13.09
CA LEU A 207 -8.11 -17.36 14.43
C LEU A 207 -8.55 -18.74 14.97
N LYS A 208 -9.83 -19.09 14.87
CA LYS A 208 -10.35 -20.40 15.30
C LYS A 208 -9.71 -21.59 14.57
N ALA A 209 -9.36 -21.41 13.31
CA ALA A 209 -8.70 -22.46 12.52
C ALA A 209 -7.22 -22.66 12.91
N THR A 210 -6.66 -21.75 13.71
CA THR A 210 -5.24 -21.75 14.14
C THR A 210 -5.05 -22.05 15.62
N ASP A 211 -6.16 -22.03 16.39
CA ASP A 211 -6.19 -22.44 17.82
C ASP A 211 -6.36 -23.97 17.92
N VAL A 212 -5.33 -24.71 17.52
CA VAL A 212 -5.25 -26.16 17.72
C VAL A 212 -4.05 -26.51 18.59
#